data_9fa4fdeddae6a0a5dccc9ae3f49be4f9
#
_entry.id   9fa4fdeddae6a0a5dccc9ae3f49be4f9
#
_cell.length_a   1.000
_cell.length_b   1.000
_cell.length_c   1.000
_cell.angle_alpha   90.00
_cell.angle_beta   90.00
_cell.angle_gamma   90.00
#
_symmetry.space_group_name_H-M   'P 1'
#
loop_
_entity.id
_entity.type
_entity.pdbx_description
1 polymer ?
#
loop_
_entity_poly.entity_id
_entity_poly.type
_entity_poly.pdbx_seq_one_letter_code
_entity_poly.pdbx_strand_id
1 'polypeptide(L)'
;MALVLVTVPALAQEFTLHEDEVVGDKPDYSPFVDRHYPQRVYWGDTHLHTSNSPDAGLVGNTLGPDMAYRFARGEEVTASGGLRVKLIRPLDFLVVADHSEYMGLPPMLVAGDPVLLSDPTGKRWYDMYNGGPEQTVAAMREVVDSVVAGTNLIKNDGVMRTIWERNNATADEFNDPGNFTAFIGYEWTSFPGGNNLHRVVMFRDDASKANQVVPFSSMDSSDVEDFWKYLAGYESKTGGQVLAISHNGNVSGGVMFADRTQTGKKLTREYAEKRMRWEPVWHTVTIGHQPIKYRFFMTDKGRESPSGNNHEFATHTSISGNI
;
A
#
# COMPACT_ATOMS: atom_id res chain seq x y z
N MET A 1 49.54 -23.56 -29.85
CA MET A 1 48.04 -23.67 -29.76
C MET A 1 47.51 -22.26 -29.87
N ALA A 2 47.05 -21.84 -31.07
CA ALA A 2 46.57 -20.48 -31.30
C ALA A 2 45.06 -20.44 -31.01
N LEU A 3 44.63 -19.54 -30.12
CA LEU A 3 43.24 -19.31 -29.79
C LEU A 3 42.65 -18.37 -30.84
N VAL A 4 41.74 -18.87 -31.68
CA VAL A 4 41.00 -18.06 -32.66
C VAL A 4 39.78 -17.49 -31.94
N LEU A 5 39.80 -16.17 -31.67
CA LEU A 5 38.60 -15.44 -31.22
C LEU A 5 37.69 -15.24 -32.43
N VAL A 6 36.55 -15.91 -32.42
CA VAL A 6 35.46 -15.64 -33.39
C VAL A 6 34.58 -14.54 -32.78
N THR A 7 34.70 -13.33 -33.32
CA THR A 7 33.76 -12.24 -33.02
C THR A 7 32.49 -12.46 -33.83
N VAL A 8 31.38 -12.76 -33.19
CA VAL A 8 30.05 -12.76 -33.78
C VAL A 8 29.56 -11.30 -33.81
N PRO A 9 29.27 -10.73 -34.99
CA PRO A 9 28.66 -9.39 -35.03
C PRO A 9 27.27 -9.45 -34.40
N ALA A 10 27.03 -8.63 -33.37
CA ALA A 10 25.68 -8.38 -32.87
C ALA A 10 24.91 -7.66 -33.98
N LEU A 11 23.97 -8.36 -34.63
CA LEU A 11 22.99 -7.74 -35.49
C LEU A 11 22.09 -6.89 -34.59
N ALA A 12 22.29 -5.58 -34.62
CA ALA A 12 21.32 -4.64 -34.12
C ALA A 12 20.04 -4.82 -34.94
N GLN A 13 18.98 -5.31 -34.35
CA GLN A 13 17.69 -5.36 -34.99
C GLN A 13 17.22 -3.90 -35.14
N GLU A 14 17.29 -3.40 -36.38
CA GLU A 14 16.73 -2.08 -36.69
C GLU A 14 15.20 -2.20 -36.57
N PHE A 15 14.65 -1.51 -35.55
CA PHE A 15 13.22 -1.46 -35.34
C PHE A 15 12.63 -0.45 -36.31
N THR A 16 12.06 -0.95 -37.41
CA THR A 16 11.36 -0.10 -38.39
C THR A 16 9.88 -0.10 -38.05
N LEU A 17 9.37 1.06 -37.60
CA LEU A 17 7.92 1.27 -37.45
C LEU A 17 7.28 1.34 -38.83
N HIS A 18 6.29 0.50 -39.11
CA HIS A 18 5.47 0.61 -40.31
C HIS A 18 4.42 1.72 -40.11
N GLU A 19 4.07 2.42 -41.19
CA GLU A 19 3.13 3.56 -41.17
C GLU A 19 1.76 3.20 -40.61
N ASP A 20 1.34 1.94 -40.71
CA ASP A 20 0.10 1.38 -40.15
C ASP A 20 0.16 1.06 -38.64
N GLU A 21 1.35 1.08 -38.05
CA GLU A 21 1.55 0.92 -36.60
C GLU A 21 1.47 2.26 -35.83
N VAL A 22 1.44 3.37 -36.57
CA VAL A 22 1.25 4.71 -35.96
C VAL A 22 -0.22 4.96 -35.76
N VAL A 23 -0.75 4.56 -34.62
CA VAL A 23 -2.15 4.78 -34.26
C VAL A 23 -2.33 6.22 -33.80
N GLY A 24 -3.13 7.00 -34.54
CA GLY A 24 -3.66 8.28 -34.14
C GLY A 24 -3.27 9.47 -35.04
N ASP A 25 -4.18 10.40 -35.17
CA ASP A 25 -3.90 11.71 -35.79
C ASP A 25 -2.69 12.33 -35.12
N LYS A 26 -1.68 12.69 -35.94
CA LYS A 26 -0.49 13.38 -35.43
C LYS A 26 -0.95 14.68 -34.78
N PRO A 27 -0.69 14.90 -33.50
CA PRO A 27 -0.99 16.20 -32.90
C PRO A 27 -0.20 17.27 -33.63
N ASP A 28 -0.86 18.35 -34.01
CA ASP A 28 -0.30 19.40 -34.87
C ASP A 28 0.99 20.04 -34.33
N TYR A 29 1.27 19.89 -33.04
CA TYR A 29 2.46 20.49 -32.41
C TYR A 29 3.07 19.63 -31.30
N SER A 30 2.38 19.40 -30.19
CA SER A 30 2.88 18.66 -29.04
C SER A 30 1.78 17.79 -28.46
N PRO A 31 2.07 16.51 -28.13
CA PRO A 31 1.10 15.63 -27.46
C PRO A 31 0.71 16.15 -26.07
N PHE A 32 1.35 17.20 -25.57
CA PHE A 32 1.14 17.80 -24.26
C PHE A 32 0.45 19.18 -24.31
N VAL A 33 0.09 19.69 -25.51
CA VAL A 33 -0.76 20.88 -25.63
C VAL A 33 -2.10 20.59 -24.95
N ASP A 34 -2.56 21.52 -24.12
CA ASP A 34 -3.79 21.39 -23.30
C ASP A 34 -3.74 20.35 -22.15
N ARG A 35 -2.58 19.78 -21.84
CA ARG A 35 -2.38 18.95 -20.66
C ARG A 35 -1.80 19.77 -19.50
N HIS A 36 -2.59 19.93 -18.46
CA HIS A 36 -2.18 20.63 -17.24
C HIS A 36 -1.52 19.65 -16.26
N TYR A 37 -0.26 19.30 -16.51
CA TYR A 37 0.54 18.53 -15.55
C TYR A 37 1.01 19.44 -14.41
N PRO A 38 1.17 18.90 -13.18
CA PRO A 38 1.86 19.59 -12.11
C PRO A 38 3.25 20.03 -12.58
N GLN A 39 3.59 21.30 -12.39
CA GLN A 39 4.91 21.84 -12.79
C GLN A 39 5.96 21.68 -11.69
N ARG A 40 5.62 21.04 -10.58
CA ARG A 40 6.53 20.73 -9.48
C ARG A 40 6.42 19.27 -9.07
N VAL A 41 7.52 18.76 -8.52
CA VAL A 41 7.56 17.41 -7.93
C VAL A 41 7.02 17.47 -6.51
N TYR A 42 6.17 16.52 -6.16
CA TYR A 42 5.69 16.29 -4.80
C TYR A 42 6.41 15.06 -4.22
N TRP A 43 6.86 15.18 -2.97
CA TRP A 43 7.59 14.14 -2.27
C TRP A 43 6.76 13.59 -1.13
N GLY A 44 6.56 12.30 -1.08
CA GLY A 44 5.76 11.68 -0.04
C GLY A 44 6.00 10.19 0.08
N ASP A 45 5.31 9.58 1.05
CA ASP A 45 5.30 8.14 1.25
C ASP A 45 3.87 7.62 1.16
N THR A 46 3.67 6.50 0.47
CA THR A 46 2.37 5.84 0.35
C THR A 46 2.29 4.54 1.13
N HIS A 47 3.33 4.17 1.87
CA HIS A 47 3.40 2.89 2.53
C HIS A 47 4.12 2.99 3.88
N LEU A 48 3.44 3.55 4.88
CA LEU A 48 3.95 3.66 6.24
C LEU A 48 3.01 2.94 7.21
N HIS A 49 3.59 2.10 8.08
CA HIS A 49 2.89 1.38 9.12
C HIS A 49 3.11 2.05 10.49
N THR A 50 2.03 2.14 11.28
CA THR A 50 2.04 2.67 12.64
C THR A 50 1.86 1.56 13.67
N SER A 51 1.71 1.93 14.95
CA SER A 51 1.39 0.96 16.00
C SER A 51 0.06 0.23 15.78
N ASN A 52 -0.81 0.73 14.88
CA ASN A 52 -2.07 0.08 14.55
C ASN A 52 -1.90 -1.10 13.58
N SER A 53 -0.76 -1.21 12.92
CA SER A 53 -0.45 -2.36 12.06
C SER A 53 0.13 -3.51 12.88
N PRO A 54 -0.38 -4.75 12.74
CA PRO A 54 0.12 -5.89 13.53
C PRO A 54 1.61 -6.14 13.37
N ASP A 55 2.15 -5.98 12.17
CA ASP A 55 3.57 -6.20 11.86
C ASP A 55 4.49 -5.16 12.49
N ALA A 56 4.01 -3.95 12.72
CA ALA A 56 4.74 -2.89 13.41
C ALA A 56 4.47 -2.87 14.92
N GLY A 57 3.20 -2.86 15.32
CA GLY A 57 2.81 -2.73 16.73
C GLY A 57 3.17 -3.93 17.59
N LEU A 58 3.00 -5.17 17.08
CA LEU A 58 3.36 -6.38 17.84
C LEU A 58 4.88 -6.54 18.03
N VAL A 59 5.70 -5.90 17.21
CA VAL A 59 7.16 -5.92 17.35
C VAL A 59 7.72 -4.68 18.08
N GLY A 60 6.83 -3.86 18.65
CA GLY A 60 7.20 -2.80 19.60
C GLY A 60 7.13 -1.37 19.08
N ASN A 61 6.56 -1.13 17.91
CA ASN A 61 6.21 0.24 17.52
C ASN A 61 5.05 0.75 18.37
N THR A 62 5.27 1.89 19.05
CA THR A 62 4.26 2.52 19.93
C THR A 62 3.68 3.80 19.34
N LEU A 63 4.13 4.21 18.15
CA LEU A 63 3.74 5.47 17.54
C LEU A 63 2.50 5.28 16.64
N GLY A 64 1.47 6.03 16.96
CA GLY A 64 0.22 6.05 16.18
C GLY A 64 0.25 6.92 14.94
N PRO A 65 -0.87 6.99 14.19
CA PRO A 65 -0.99 7.78 12.97
C PRO A 65 -0.70 9.27 13.17
N ASP A 66 -1.06 9.85 14.30
CA ASP A 66 -0.79 11.26 14.64
C ASP A 66 0.71 11.57 14.64
N MET A 67 1.50 10.68 15.25
CA MET A 67 2.97 10.83 15.28
C MET A 67 3.58 10.63 13.90
N ALA A 68 3.03 9.73 13.09
CA ALA A 68 3.44 9.54 11.70
C ALA A 68 3.23 10.81 10.87
N TYR A 69 2.05 11.44 10.96
CA TYR A 69 1.79 12.70 10.25
C TYR A 69 2.64 13.87 10.77
N ARG A 70 2.85 13.99 12.08
CA ARG A 70 3.77 14.99 12.65
C ARG A 70 5.19 14.83 12.11
N PHE A 71 5.70 13.61 12.10
CA PHE A 71 7.01 13.32 11.55
C PHE A 71 7.10 13.66 10.05
N ALA A 72 6.09 13.26 9.26
CA ALA A 72 6.01 13.58 7.83
C ALA A 72 6.00 15.09 7.56
N ARG A 73 5.32 15.87 8.39
CA ARG A 73 5.29 17.33 8.34
C ARG A 73 6.59 17.99 8.83
N GLY A 74 7.61 17.20 9.21
CA GLY A 74 8.91 17.68 9.67
C GLY A 74 8.91 18.16 11.12
N GLU A 75 7.95 17.75 11.93
CA GLU A 75 8.00 17.92 13.38
C GLU A 75 8.99 16.92 13.99
N GLU A 76 9.59 17.28 15.11
CA GLU A 76 10.42 16.35 15.88
C GLU A 76 9.52 15.40 16.65
N VAL A 77 9.79 14.10 16.54
CA VAL A 77 9.09 13.05 17.31
C VAL A 77 10.10 12.20 18.08
N THR A 78 9.63 11.55 19.15
CA THR A 78 10.44 10.58 19.88
C THR A 78 10.09 9.18 19.36
N ALA A 79 11.03 8.51 18.75
CA ALA A 79 10.89 7.14 18.27
C ALA A 79 10.61 6.16 19.43
N SER A 80 10.02 4.99 19.13
CA SER A 80 9.70 3.95 20.13
C SER A 80 10.92 3.52 20.95
N GLY A 81 12.13 3.61 20.39
CA GLY A 81 13.40 3.38 21.08
C GLY A 81 13.94 4.57 21.87
N GLY A 82 13.19 5.67 22.03
CA GLY A 82 13.55 6.85 22.80
C GLY A 82 14.43 7.89 22.08
N LEU A 83 14.82 7.65 20.84
CA LEU A 83 15.59 8.63 20.05
C LEU A 83 14.65 9.75 19.53
N ARG A 84 15.13 10.99 19.61
CA ARG A 84 14.46 12.14 18.98
C ARG A 84 14.87 12.17 17.51
N VAL A 85 13.87 12.21 16.62
CA VAL A 85 14.07 12.17 15.16
C VAL A 85 13.24 13.24 14.48
N LYS A 86 13.74 13.74 13.36
CA LYS A 86 13.08 14.77 12.55
C LYS A 86 13.51 14.63 11.10
N LEU A 87 12.61 14.80 10.15
CA LEU A 87 12.98 14.90 8.75
C LEU A 87 13.71 16.21 8.47
N ILE A 88 14.77 16.15 7.67
CA ILE A 88 15.48 17.35 7.20
C ILE A 88 14.56 18.19 6.30
N ARG A 89 13.74 17.53 5.50
CA ARG A 89 12.73 18.13 4.63
C ARG A 89 11.39 17.48 4.90
N PRO A 90 10.33 18.25 5.19
CA PRO A 90 8.98 17.72 5.28
C PRO A 90 8.55 17.04 3.98
N LEU A 91 7.68 16.05 4.08
CA LEU A 91 6.99 15.45 2.94
C LEU A 91 5.84 16.38 2.50
N ASP A 92 5.43 16.24 1.23
CA ASP A 92 4.25 16.91 0.71
C ASP A 92 2.98 16.11 0.96
N PHE A 93 3.12 14.76 1.14
CA PHE A 93 2.01 13.86 1.46
C PHE A 93 2.46 12.60 2.18
N LEU A 94 1.50 11.95 2.86
CA LEU A 94 1.69 10.64 3.51
C LEU A 94 0.41 9.82 3.43
N VAL A 95 0.55 8.51 3.21
CA VAL A 95 -0.49 7.51 3.45
C VAL A 95 -0.06 6.65 4.63
N VAL A 96 -0.83 6.67 5.71
CA VAL A 96 -0.73 5.65 6.74
C VAL A 96 -1.46 4.41 6.21
N ALA A 97 -0.71 3.33 6.00
CA ALA A 97 -1.15 2.12 5.31
C ALA A 97 -1.10 0.89 6.23
N ASP A 98 -1.60 1.02 7.45
CA ASP A 98 -1.67 -0.09 8.38
C ASP A 98 -2.42 -1.28 7.76
N HIS A 99 -1.95 -2.52 8.00
CA HIS A 99 -2.62 -3.73 7.54
C HIS A 99 -4.08 -3.78 7.98
N SER A 100 -4.98 -4.10 7.06
CA SER A 100 -6.41 -4.27 7.38
C SER A 100 -6.66 -5.47 8.27
N GLU A 101 -5.83 -6.50 8.13
CA GLU A 101 -5.87 -7.70 8.96
C GLU A 101 -5.52 -7.36 10.41
N TYR A 102 -6.52 -7.40 11.30
CA TYR A 102 -6.39 -7.04 12.72
C TYR A 102 -5.87 -5.61 12.97
N MET A 103 -6.25 -4.65 12.13
CA MET A 103 -5.95 -3.23 12.35
C MET A 103 -6.30 -2.80 13.77
N GLY A 104 -5.34 -2.20 14.46
CA GLY A 104 -5.49 -1.70 15.83
C GLY A 104 -5.35 -2.74 16.93
N LEU A 105 -5.17 -4.02 16.61
CA LEU A 105 -4.98 -5.06 17.63
C LEU A 105 -3.84 -4.76 18.61
N PRO A 106 -2.61 -4.33 18.16
CA PRO A 106 -1.51 -4.12 19.10
C PRO A 106 -1.81 -3.05 20.17
N PRO A 107 -2.24 -1.84 19.87
CA PRO A 107 -2.55 -0.86 20.90
C PRO A 107 -3.75 -1.26 21.77
N MET A 108 -4.73 -1.99 21.24
CA MET A 108 -5.85 -2.49 22.02
C MET A 108 -5.42 -3.58 23.02
N LEU A 109 -4.45 -4.43 22.64
CA LEU A 109 -3.83 -5.40 23.57
C LEU A 109 -3.07 -4.69 24.67
N VAL A 110 -2.28 -3.67 24.36
CA VAL A 110 -1.53 -2.89 25.35
C VAL A 110 -2.47 -2.19 26.33
N ALA A 111 -3.54 -1.58 25.81
CA ALA A 111 -4.49 -0.81 26.63
C ALA A 111 -5.50 -1.68 27.41
N GLY A 112 -5.65 -2.96 27.07
CA GLY A 112 -6.76 -3.77 27.58
C GLY A 112 -8.12 -3.21 27.16
N ASP A 113 -8.24 -2.85 25.88
CA ASP A 113 -9.41 -2.17 25.34
C ASP A 113 -10.70 -2.98 25.58
N PRO A 114 -11.76 -2.39 26.17
CA PRO A 114 -12.99 -3.11 26.49
C PRO A 114 -13.67 -3.74 25.25
N VAL A 115 -13.55 -3.14 24.07
CA VAL A 115 -14.14 -3.68 22.84
C VAL A 115 -13.42 -4.97 22.44
N LEU A 116 -12.08 -4.98 22.53
CA LEU A 116 -11.29 -6.19 22.29
C LEU A 116 -11.59 -7.25 23.35
N LEU A 117 -11.64 -6.88 24.63
CA LEU A 117 -11.87 -7.81 25.74
C LEU A 117 -13.28 -8.42 25.74
N SER A 118 -14.22 -7.80 25.03
CA SER A 118 -15.57 -8.38 24.86
C SER A 118 -15.60 -9.56 23.88
N ASP A 119 -14.57 -9.68 23.04
CA ASP A 119 -14.38 -10.84 22.14
C ASP A 119 -13.58 -11.94 22.87
N PRO A 120 -14.05 -13.20 22.86
CA PRO A 120 -13.36 -14.29 23.56
C PRO A 120 -11.91 -14.52 23.08
N THR A 121 -11.65 -14.40 21.78
CA THR A 121 -10.31 -14.51 21.24
C THR A 121 -9.46 -13.29 21.62
N GLY A 122 -10.03 -12.10 21.52
CA GLY A 122 -9.37 -10.87 21.91
C GLY A 122 -8.95 -10.89 23.38
N LYS A 123 -9.86 -11.33 24.27
CA LYS A 123 -9.52 -11.51 25.70
C LYS A 123 -8.40 -12.53 25.90
N ARG A 124 -8.46 -13.67 25.22
CA ARG A 124 -7.42 -14.72 25.32
C ARG A 124 -6.07 -14.20 24.85
N TRP A 125 -6.00 -13.47 23.73
CA TRP A 125 -4.77 -12.86 23.25
C TRP A 125 -4.24 -11.78 24.21
N TYR A 126 -5.13 -11.00 24.83
CA TYR A 126 -4.74 -10.06 25.86
C TYR A 126 -4.09 -10.78 27.07
N ASP A 127 -4.71 -11.87 27.56
CA ASP A 127 -4.17 -12.65 28.67
C ASP A 127 -2.81 -13.27 28.30
N MET A 128 -2.65 -13.77 27.08
CA MET A 128 -1.37 -14.29 26.56
C MET A 128 -0.31 -13.19 26.40
N TYR A 129 -0.68 -12.02 25.88
CA TYR A 129 0.23 -10.88 25.72
C TYR A 129 0.80 -10.42 27.06
N ASN A 130 0.01 -10.48 28.12
CA ASN A 130 0.41 -10.13 29.48
C ASN A 130 0.97 -11.32 30.29
N GLY A 131 0.96 -12.52 29.74
CA GLY A 131 1.39 -13.75 30.42
C GLY A 131 2.90 -14.04 30.37
N GLY A 132 3.67 -13.16 29.72
CA GLY A 132 5.11 -13.27 29.58
C GLY A 132 5.57 -13.59 28.18
N PRO A 133 6.90 -13.53 27.91
CA PRO A 133 7.46 -13.55 26.56
C PRO A 133 7.05 -14.76 25.71
N GLU A 134 7.03 -15.96 26.29
CA GLU A 134 6.64 -17.18 25.55
C GLU A 134 5.17 -17.14 25.10
N GLN A 135 4.28 -16.68 25.98
CA GLN A 135 2.86 -16.56 25.67
C GLN A 135 2.59 -15.42 24.67
N THR A 136 3.31 -14.31 24.80
CA THR A 136 3.27 -13.22 23.82
C THR A 136 3.65 -13.71 22.42
N VAL A 137 4.76 -14.45 22.29
CA VAL A 137 5.19 -15.04 21.01
C VAL A 137 4.13 -16.04 20.48
N ALA A 138 3.52 -16.83 21.35
CA ALA A 138 2.46 -17.74 20.94
C ALA A 138 1.22 -16.99 20.41
N ALA A 139 0.80 -15.91 21.08
CA ALA A 139 -0.29 -15.06 20.58
C ALA A 139 0.03 -14.44 19.22
N MET A 140 1.23 -13.88 19.07
CA MET A 140 1.69 -13.30 17.79
C MET A 140 1.68 -14.34 16.67
N ARG A 141 2.10 -15.57 16.95
CA ARG A 141 2.06 -16.68 15.97
C ARG A 141 0.63 -17.00 15.57
N GLU A 142 -0.31 -17.11 16.50
CA GLU A 142 -1.73 -17.32 16.17
C GLU A 142 -2.30 -16.22 15.26
N VAL A 143 -1.95 -14.95 15.55
CA VAL A 143 -2.35 -13.81 14.69
C VAL A 143 -1.84 -14.02 13.27
N VAL A 144 -0.54 -14.26 13.11
CA VAL A 144 0.09 -14.46 11.79
C VAL A 144 -0.50 -15.68 11.08
N ASP A 145 -0.61 -16.81 11.76
CA ASP A 145 -1.14 -18.04 11.17
C ASP A 145 -2.60 -17.85 10.70
N SER A 146 -3.41 -17.09 11.44
CA SER A 146 -4.79 -16.81 11.04
C SER A 146 -4.88 -15.88 9.83
N VAL A 147 -3.97 -14.90 9.70
CA VAL A 147 -3.88 -14.03 8.51
C VAL A 147 -3.49 -14.87 7.29
N VAL A 148 -2.45 -15.71 7.41
CA VAL A 148 -2.01 -16.59 6.33
C VAL A 148 -3.12 -17.59 5.92
N ALA A 149 -3.90 -18.05 6.88
CA ALA A 149 -5.05 -18.93 6.63
C ALA A 149 -6.30 -18.19 6.10
N GLY A 150 -6.29 -16.85 6.03
CA GLY A 150 -7.45 -16.05 5.65
C GLY A 150 -8.63 -16.20 6.64
N THR A 151 -8.35 -16.42 7.93
CA THR A 151 -9.38 -16.71 8.93
C THR A 151 -9.44 -15.63 10.00
N ASN A 152 -10.54 -14.89 10.05
CA ASN A 152 -10.75 -13.92 11.13
C ASN A 152 -11.14 -14.64 12.43
N LEU A 153 -10.29 -14.55 13.46
CA LEU A 153 -10.54 -15.11 14.78
C LEU A 153 -11.26 -14.15 15.72
N ILE A 154 -11.18 -12.83 15.46
CA ILE A 154 -11.96 -11.81 16.17
C ILE A 154 -13.34 -11.74 15.49
N LYS A 155 -14.39 -11.90 16.28
CA LYS A 155 -15.78 -11.91 15.78
C LYS A 155 -16.51 -10.58 16.02
N ASN A 156 -15.89 -9.67 16.76
CA ASN A 156 -16.46 -8.35 17.00
C ASN A 156 -16.04 -7.37 15.89
N ASP A 157 -16.92 -7.14 14.93
CA ASP A 157 -16.68 -6.23 13.80
C ASP A 157 -16.45 -4.77 14.23
N GLY A 158 -16.87 -4.40 15.46
CA GLY A 158 -16.63 -3.08 16.03
C GLY A 158 -15.16 -2.77 16.27
N VAL A 159 -14.31 -3.79 16.46
CA VAL A 159 -12.87 -3.61 16.71
C VAL A 159 -12.23 -2.85 15.54
N MET A 160 -12.29 -3.40 14.34
CA MET A 160 -11.70 -2.79 13.15
C MET A 160 -12.37 -1.46 12.80
N ARG A 161 -13.70 -1.39 12.84
CA ARG A 161 -14.43 -0.16 12.52
C ARG A 161 -14.01 1.02 13.42
N THR A 162 -13.89 0.80 14.71
CA THR A 162 -13.50 1.85 15.66
C THR A 162 -12.13 2.42 15.35
N ILE A 163 -11.16 1.57 15.04
CA ILE A 163 -9.80 2.00 14.69
C ILE A 163 -9.77 2.67 13.31
N TRP A 164 -10.48 2.11 12.33
CA TRP A 164 -10.59 2.71 11.00
C TRP A 164 -11.14 4.14 11.04
N GLU A 165 -12.26 4.35 11.74
CA GLU A 165 -12.86 5.68 11.88
C GLU A 165 -11.94 6.65 12.63
N ARG A 166 -11.18 6.17 13.61
CA ARG A 166 -10.19 6.97 14.35
C ARG A 166 -9.00 7.36 13.46
N ASN A 167 -8.47 6.41 12.69
CA ASN A 167 -7.38 6.69 11.75
C ASN A 167 -7.80 7.72 10.70
N ASN A 168 -9.01 7.61 10.16
CA ASN A 168 -9.54 8.53 9.17
C ASN A 168 -9.75 9.93 9.74
N ALA A 169 -10.27 10.04 10.96
CA ALA A 169 -10.38 11.32 11.66
C ALA A 169 -9.01 11.97 11.88
N THR A 170 -8.00 11.17 12.23
CA THR A 170 -6.62 11.67 12.36
C THR A 170 -6.07 12.15 11.02
N ALA A 171 -6.30 11.42 9.92
CA ALA A 171 -5.89 11.88 8.60
C ALA A 171 -6.53 13.22 8.24
N ASP A 172 -7.84 13.38 8.46
CA ASP A 172 -8.55 14.64 8.21
C ASP A 172 -8.00 15.79 9.06
N GLU A 173 -7.67 15.55 10.33
CA GLU A 173 -7.07 16.55 11.22
C GLU A 173 -5.72 17.06 10.70
N PHE A 174 -4.90 16.17 10.15
CA PHE A 174 -3.57 16.52 9.65
C PHE A 174 -3.55 16.97 8.19
N ASN A 175 -4.66 16.80 7.45
CA ASN A 175 -4.76 17.23 6.07
C ASN A 175 -4.81 18.76 5.99
N ASP A 176 -3.81 19.36 5.33
CA ASP A 176 -3.65 20.82 5.16
C ASP A 176 -3.48 21.14 3.68
N PRO A 177 -4.60 21.31 2.93
CA PRO A 177 -4.57 21.48 1.49
C PRO A 177 -3.66 22.63 1.05
N GLY A 178 -2.75 22.33 0.13
CA GLY A 178 -1.75 23.29 -0.37
C GLY A 178 -0.40 23.21 0.34
N ASN A 179 -0.32 22.63 1.53
CA ASN A 179 0.92 22.44 2.30
C ASN A 179 1.26 20.98 2.50
N PHE A 180 0.30 20.15 2.93
CA PHE A 180 0.48 18.73 3.19
C PHE A 180 -0.81 17.96 2.94
N THR A 181 -0.72 16.81 2.27
CA THR A 181 -1.86 15.92 2.07
C THR A 181 -1.72 14.67 2.93
N ALA A 182 -2.63 14.51 3.90
CA ALA A 182 -2.79 13.27 4.64
C ALA A 182 -3.84 12.42 3.94
N PHE A 183 -3.40 11.42 3.15
CA PHE A 183 -4.32 10.49 2.51
C PHE A 183 -4.81 9.44 3.49
N ILE A 184 -6.11 9.16 3.44
CA ILE A 184 -6.69 7.98 4.09
C ILE A 184 -6.28 6.75 3.30
N GLY A 185 -5.84 5.70 4.00
CA GLY A 185 -5.43 4.46 3.36
C GLY A 185 -5.29 3.29 4.32
N TYR A 186 -5.04 2.12 3.76
CA TYR A 186 -4.74 0.90 4.49
C TYR A 186 -4.01 -0.08 3.57
N GLU A 187 -3.49 -1.17 4.10
CA GLU A 187 -2.90 -2.24 3.30
C GLU A 187 -3.77 -3.50 3.34
N TRP A 188 -4.14 -3.98 2.15
CA TRP A 188 -4.72 -5.30 1.96
C TRP A 188 -3.62 -6.34 1.81
N THR A 189 -3.65 -7.38 2.65
CA THR A 189 -2.57 -8.34 2.82
C THR A 189 -3.00 -9.74 2.40
N SER A 190 -2.78 -10.10 1.15
CA SER A 190 -3.09 -11.44 0.63
C SER A 190 -1.83 -12.30 0.50
N PHE A 191 -1.92 -13.59 0.91
CA PHE A 191 -0.84 -14.57 0.86
C PHE A 191 -1.22 -15.86 0.12
N PRO A 192 -1.62 -15.81 -1.16
CA PRO A 192 -2.01 -17.01 -1.89
C PRO A 192 -0.83 -18.00 -1.99
N GLY A 193 -0.98 -19.18 -1.39
CA GLY A 193 0.07 -20.19 -1.34
C GLY A 193 1.36 -19.76 -0.63
N GLY A 194 1.26 -18.83 0.31
CA GLY A 194 2.42 -18.28 1.04
C GLY A 194 3.19 -17.19 0.29
N ASN A 195 2.69 -16.73 -0.84
CA ASN A 195 3.31 -15.68 -1.65
C ASN A 195 2.71 -14.30 -1.33
N ASN A 196 3.57 -13.30 -1.24
CA ASN A 196 3.13 -11.94 -0.95
C ASN A 196 2.36 -11.34 -2.14
N LEU A 197 1.14 -10.87 -1.89
CA LEU A 197 0.29 -10.26 -2.91
C LEU A 197 -0.42 -9.01 -2.33
N HIS A 198 0.34 -8.15 -1.69
CA HIS A 198 -0.15 -6.99 -0.94
C HIS A 198 -0.46 -5.78 -1.83
N ARG A 199 -1.39 -4.93 -1.39
CA ARG A 199 -1.71 -3.64 -1.99
C ARG A 199 -1.96 -2.59 -0.93
N VAL A 200 -1.33 -1.45 -1.08
CA VAL A 200 -1.78 -0.23 -0.39
C VAL A 200 -3.03 0.28 -1.09
N VAL A 201 -4.06 0.57 -0.33
CA VAL A 201 -5.29 1.24 -0.80
C VAL A 201 -5.22 2.70 -0.38
N MET A 202 -5.44 3.60 -1.33
CA MET A 202 -5.39 5.04 -1.10
C MET A 202 -6.71 5.68 -1.55
N PHE A 203 -7.39 6.35 -0.64
CA PHE A 203 -8.62 7.09 -0.90
C PHE A 203 -8.29 8.54 -1.24
N ARG A 204 -8.98 9.07 -2.25
CA ARG A 204 -8.91 10.51 -2.56
C ARG A 204 -9.76 11.34 -1.61
N ASP A 205 -10.73 10.71 -1.00
CA ASP A 205 -11.80 11.33 -0.23
C ASP A 205 -11.43 11.41 1.26
N ASP A 206 -12.16 12.25 1.98
CA ASP A 206 -12.07 12.41 3.42
C ASP A 206 -12.84 11.30 4.20
N ALA A 207 -12.82 11.39 5.54
CA ALA A 207 -13.47 10.45 6.43
C ALA A 207 -15.00 10.35 6.20
N SER A 208 -15.65 11.40 5.70
CA SER A 208 -17.12 11.37 5.46
C SER A 208 -17.53 10.32 4.45
N LYS A 209 -16.66 10.02 3.49
CA LYS A 209 -16.86 8.95 2.51
C LYS A 209 -16.15 7.66 2.92
N ALA A 210 -14.89 7.74 3.37
CA ALA A 210 -14.11 6.56 3.73
C ALA A 210 -14.76 5.74 4.85
N ASN A 211 -15.42 6.37 5.83
CA ASN A 211 -16.13 5.70 6.92
C ASN A 211 -17.41 4.97 6.50
N GLN A 212 -17.88 5.15 5.26
CA GLN A 212 -19.03 4.40 4.74
C GLN A 212 -18.71 2.94 4.44
N VAL A 213 -17.42 2.58 4.41
CA VAL A 213 -16.92 1.23 4.27
C VAL A 213 -15.97 0.90 5.43
N VAL A 214 -15.63 -0.37 5.59
CA VAL A 214 -14.49 -0.82 6.40
C VAL A 214 -13.42 -1.36 5.45
N PRO A 215 -12.14 -1.36 5.84
CA PRO A 215 -11.08 -1.96 5.03
C PRO A 215 -11.41 -3.40 4.62
N PHE A 216 -11.22 -3.70 3.34
CA PHE A 216 -11.30 -5.07 2.83
C PHE A 216 -10.02 -5.81 3.20
N SER A 217 -10.15 -7.02 3.71
CA SER A 217 -9.04 -7.83 4.20
C SER A 217 -8.92 -9.13 3.42
N SER A 218 -7.78 -9.82 3.54
CA SER A 218 -7.62 -11.17 3.02
C SER A 218 -8.51 -12.20 3.73
N MET A 219 -9.06 -11.83 4.88
CA MET A 219 -10.04 -12.63 5.61
C MET A 219 -11.44 -12.55 4.97
N ASP A 220 -11.72 -11.52 4.16
CA ASP A 220 -12.92 -11.43 3.32
C ASP A 220 -12.72 -12.20 2.02
N SER A 221 -11.59 -11.98 1.34
CA SER A 221 -11.13 -12.77 0.20
C SER A 221 -9.65 -12.51 -0.07
N SER A 222 -8.90 -13.55 -0.42
CA SER A 222 -7.52 -13.45 -0.89
C SER A 222 -7.42 -13.21 -2.41
N ASP A 223 -8.55 -13.22 -3.15
CA ASP A 223 -8.57 -13.04 -4.59
C ASP A 223 -8.57 -11.54 -4.96
N VAL A 224 -7.61 -11.14 -5.79
CA VAL A 224 -7.47 -9.75 -6.24
C VAL A 224 -8.67 -9.26 -7.05
N GLU A 225 -9.39 -10.15 -7.74
CA GLU A 225 -10.59 -9.75 -8.49
C GLU A 225 -11.76 -9.41 -7.55
N ASP A 226 -11.86 -10.05 -6.38
CA ASP A 226 -12.83 -9.68 -5.34
C ASP A 226 -12.43 -8.37 -4.67
N PHE A 227 -11.15 -8.17 -4.43
CA PHE A 227 -10.62 -6.89 -3.96
C PHE A 227 -10.96 -5.74 -4.92
N TRP A 228 -10.81 -5.91 -6.23
CA TRP A 228 -11.21 -4.88 -7.20
C TRP A 228 -12.74 -4.65 -7.23
N LYS A 229 -13.56 -5.68 -6.98
CA LYS A 229 -15.01 -5.50 -6.82
C LYS A 229 -15.34 -4.65 -5.60
N TYR A 230 -14.60 -4.83 -4.48
CA TYR A 230 -14.75 -3.98 -3.31
C TYR A 230 -14.43 -2.51 -3.64
N LEU A 231 -13.32 -2.23 -4.34
CA LEU A 231 -12.97 -0.87 -4.76
C LEU A 231 -14.06 -0.25 -5.64
N ALA A 232 -14.59 -1.01 -6.60
CA ALA A 232 -15.71 -0.57 -7.44
C ALA A 232 -16.97 -0.32 -6.62
N GLY A 233 -17.25 -1.14 -5.63
CA GLY A 233 -18.34 -0.98 -4.68
C GLY A 233 -18.24 0.30 -3.88
N TYR A 234 -17.04 0.65 -3.40
CA TYR A 234 -16.79 1.93 -2.72
C TYR A 234 -17.15 3.11 -3.61
N GLU A 235 -16.62 3.17 -4.83
CA GLU A 235 -16.91 4.29 -5.75
C GLU A 235 -18.39 4.37 -6.11
N SER A 236 -19.03 3.23 -6.36
CA SER A 236 -20.46 3.18 -6.67
C SER A 236 -21.33 3.64 -5.52
N LYS A 237 -20.97 3.28 -4.28
CA LYS A 237 -21.75 3.60 -3.08
C LYS A 237 -21.59 5.06 -2.65
N THR A 238 -20.38 5.60 -2.74
CA THR A 238 -20.01 6.87 -2.11
C THR A 238 -19.85 8.02 -3.11
N GLY A 239 -19.72 7.70 -4.40
CA GLY A 239 -19.26 8.67 -5.41
C GLY A 239 -17.83 9.16 -5.17
N GLY A 240 -17.06 8.44 -4.36
CA GLY A 240 -15.66 8.72 -4.08
C GLY A 240 -14.72 8.19 -5.16
N GLN A 241 -13.40 8.28 -4.88
CA GLN A 241 -12.36 7.73 -5.75
C GLN A 241 -11.32 7.01 -4.91
N VAL A 242 -10.87 5.86 -5.42
CA VAL A 242 -9.89 5.01 -4.74
C VAL A 242 -8.97 4.36 -5.76
N LEU A 243 -7.73 4.11 -5.37
CA LEU A 243 -6.78 3.31 -6.14
C LEU A 243 -6.02 2.36 -5.22
N ALA A 244 -5.39 1.37 -5.81
CA ALA A 244 -4.50 0.46 -5.12
C ALA A 244 -3.10 0.48 -5.72
N ILE A 245 -2.10 0.24 -4.88
CA ILE A 245 -0.69 0.21 -5.27
C ILE A 245 -0.12 -1.15 -4.88
N SER A 246 0.15 -1.99 -5.87
CA SER A 246 0.79 -3.28 -5.61
C SER A 246 2.27 -3.10 -5.26
N HIS A 247 2.75 -3.85 -4.28
CA HIS A 247 4.14 -3.80 -3.82
C HIS A 247 4.65 -5.20 -3.45
N ASN A 248 5.95 -5.30 -3.12
CA ASN A 248 6.59 -6.57 -2.76
C ASN A 248 6.54 -7.67 -3.85
N GLY A 249 6.54 -7.28 -5.13
CA GLY A 249 6.57 -8.24 -6.25
C GLY A 249 7.78 -9.18 -6.21
N ASN A 250 8.88 -8.76 -5.59
CA ASN A 250 10.11 -9.55 -5.39
C ASN A 250 9.98 -10.70 -4.39
N VAL A 251 8.98 -10.69 -3.50
CA VAL A 251 8.67 -11.78 -2.56
C VAL A 251 7.33 -12.45 -2.86
N SER A 252 6.79 -12.21 -4.05
CA SER A 252 5.51 -12.76 -4.48
C SER A 252 5.61 -14.15 -5.12
N GLY A 253 6.81 -14.73 -5.27
CA GLY A 253 6.97 -15.98 -6.02
C GLY A 253 6.52 -15.88 -7.49
N GLY A 254 6.43 -14.66 -8.03
CA GLY A 254 5.95 -14.38 -9.40
C GLY A 254 4.44 -14.17 -9.52
N VAL A 255 3.64 -14.43 -8.47
CA VAL A 255 2.16 -14.32 -8.56
C VAL A 255 1.67 -12.88 -8.69
N MET A 256 2.47 -11.87 -8.30
CA MET A 256 2.13 -10.46 -8.50
C MET A 256 1.94 -10.12 -9.98
N PHE A 257 2.71 -10.75 -10.87
CA PHE A 257 2.71 -10.54 -12.33
C PHE A 257 2.61 -11.89 -13.07
N ALA A 258 1.79 -12.80 -12.56
CA ALA A 258 1.54 -14.10 -13.18
C ALA A 258 0.87 -13.92 -14.56
N ASP A 259 1.04 -14.90 -15.43
CA ASP A 259 0.38 -15.00 -16.75
C ASP A 259 -1.05 -15.57 -16.66
N ARG A 260 -1.49 -15.90 -15.44
CA ARG A 260 -2.81 -16.44 -15.11
C ARG A 260 -3.40 -15.73 -13.90
N THR A 261 -4.73 -15.76 -13.80
CA THR A 261 -5.45 -15.33 -12.60
C THR A 261 -5.15 -16.28 -11.43
N GLN A 262 -5.49 -15.91 -10.21
CA GLN A 262 -5.37 -16.78 -9.03
C GLN A 262 -6.19 -18.08 -9.18
N THR A 263 -7.25 -18.06 -9.99
CA THR A 263 -8.06 -19.24 -10.33
C THR A 263 -7.53 -20.05 -11.51
N GLY A 264 -6.32 -19.74 -12.01
CA GLY A 264 -5.63 -20.46 -13.09
C GLY A 264 -6.11 -20.14 -14.50
N LYS A 265 -7.05 -19.21 -14.69
CA LYS A 265 -7.51 -18.77 -16.02
C LYS A 265 -6.43 -17.93 -16.70
N LYS A 266 -6.36 -17.98 -18.04
CA LYS A 266 -5.51 -17.08 -18.81
C LYS A 266 -5.94 -15.63 -18.59
N LEU A 267 -4.97 -14.72 -18.50
CA LEU A 267 -5.26 -13.29 -18.48
C LEU A 267 -5.96 -12.89 -19.77
N THR A 268 -6.99 -12.06 -19.61
CA THR A 268 -7.75 -11.48 -20.72
C THR A 268 -7.47 -9.98 -20.80
N ARG A 269 -7.84 -9.38 -21.93
CA ARG A 269 -7.82 -7.92 -22.07
C ARG A 269 -8.67 -7.26 -20.98
N GLU A 270 -9.84 -7.80 -20.68
CA GLU A 270 -10.72 -7.28 -19.63
C GLU A 270 -10.07 -7.30 -18.25
N TYR A 271 -9.34 -8.40 -17.90
CA TYR A 271 -8.58 -8.47 -16.66
C TYR A 271 -7.50 -7.39 -16.60
N ALA A 272 -6.75 -7.19 -17.71
CA ALA A 272 -5.70 -6.18 -17.79
C ALA A 272 -6.29 -4.75 -17.65
N GLU A 273 -7.41 -4.47 -18.31
CA GLU A 273 -8.11 -3.19 -18.20
C GLU A 273 -8.61 -2.92 -16.77
N LYS A 274 -9.19 -3.94 -16.09
CA LYS A 274 -9.56 -3.85 -14.66
C LYS A 274 -8.35 -3.56 -13.79
N ARG A 275 -7.25 -4.28 -14.00
CA ARG A 275 -6.03 -4.06 -13.24
C ARG A 275 -5.49 -2.65 -13.43
N MET A 276 -5.39 -2.17 -14.67
CA MET A 276 -4.95 -0.80 -14.97
C MET A 276 -5.86 0.26 -14.34
N ARG A 277 -7.17 -0.03 -14.24
CA ARG A 277 -8.13 0.88 -13.60
C ARG A 277 -7.88 1.02 -12.10
N TRP A 278 -7.61 -0.09 -11.40
CA TRP A 278 -7.52 -0.12 -9.95
C TRP A 278 -6.08 -0.04 -9.43
N GLU A 279 -5.10 -0.54 -10.20
CA GLU A 279 -3.67 -0.53 -9.88
C GLU A 279 -2.89 0.25 -10.95
N PRO A 280 -3.12 1.58 -11.09
CA PRO A 280 -2.48 2.39 -12.14
C PRO A 280 -0.99 2.61 -11.88
N VAL A 281 -0.52 2.32 -10.68
CA VAL A 281 0.88 2.44 -10.24
C VAL A 281 1.29 1.21 -9.43
N TRP A 282 2.59 0.95 -9.34
CA TRP A 282 3.14 -0.14 -8.55
C TRP A 282 4.47 0.26 -7.92
N HIS A 283 4.78 -0.32 -6.76
CA HIS A 283 6.07 -0.09 -6.11
C HIS A 283 7.12 -1.08 -6.62
N THR A 284 8.30 -0.57 -6.97
CA THR A 284 9.49 -1.40 -7.18
C THR A 284 10.25 -1.48 -5.87
N VAL A 285 10.23 -2.66 -5.25
CA VAL A 285 11.09 -2.95 -4.08
C VAL A 285 12.31 -3.71 -4.56
N THR A 286 13.50 -3.18 -4.29
CA THR A 286 14.75 -3.91 -4.48
C THR A 286 15.25 -4.39 -3.12
N ILE A 287 15.36 -5.71 -2.94
CA ILE A 287 16.05 -6.28 -1.78
C ILE A 287 17.55 -6.09 -1.99
N GLY A 288 18.19 -5.41 -1.08
CA GLY A 288 19.61 -5.13 -1.08
C GLY A 288 19.85 -3.73 -0.51
N HIS A 289 21.05 -3.41 -0.09
CA HIS A 289 21.46 -2.16 0.56
C HIS A 289 21.32 -0.89 -0.33
N GLN A 290 20.38 -0.89 -1.25
CA GLN A 290 20.03 0.23 -2.11
C GLN A 290 18.75 0.88 -1.61
N PRO A 291 18.64 2.20 -1.60
CA PRO A 291 17.40 2.90 -1.24
C PRO A 291 16.27 2.48 -2.17
N ILE A 292 15.11 2.24 -1.58
CA ILE A 292 13.90 1.91 -2.30
C ILE A 292 13.51 3.10 -3.17
N LYS A 293 13.42 2.89 -4.49
CA LYS A 293 12.96 3.92 -5.42
C LYS A 293 11.51 3.66 -5.80
N TYR A 294 10.63 4.60 -5.52
CA TYR A 294 9.23 4.57 -5.95
C TYR A 294 9.05 5.40 -7.20
N ARG A 295 8.26 4.91 -8.16
CA ARG A 295 7.85 5.69 -9.33
C ARG A 295 6.35 5.93 -9.26
N PHE A 296 5.96 7.18 -9.26
CA PHE A 296 4.57 7.61 -9.34
C PHE A 296 4.26 8.20 -10.71
N PHE A 297 3.12 7.80 -11.26
CA PHE A 297 2.51 8.45 -12.39
C PHE A 297 1.15 8.97 -11.92
N MET A 298 1.07 10.25 -11.58
CA MET A 298 -0.20 10.91 -11.31
C MET A 298 -0.66 11.61 -12.59
N THR A 299 -1.81 11.22 -13.12
CA THR A 299 -2.49 11.96 -14.19
C THR A 299 -3.72 12.63 -13.61
N ASP A 300 -3.99 13.87 -14.01
CA ASP A 300 -5.15 14.66 -13.55
C ASP A 300 -6.51 14.00 -13.79
N LYS A 301 -6.57 12.92 -14.55
CA LYS A 301 -7.82 12.26 -14.93
C LYS A 301 -7.89 10.76 -14.64
N GLY A 302 -6.86 10.13 -14.10
CA GLY A 302 -6.90 8.69 -13.76
C GLY A 302 -7.27 7.76 -14.93
N ARG A 303 -7.17 8.18 -16.19
CA ARG A 303 -7.73 7.48 -17.34
C ARG A 303 -6.80 7.16 -18.49
N GLU A 304 -5.59 7.70 -18.52
CA GLU A 304 -4.69 7.38 -19.63
C GLU A 304 -3.29 7.11 -19.11
N SER A 305 -2.80 5.89 -19.34
CA SER A 305 -1.38 5.57 -19.22
C SER A 305 -0.64 6.42 -20.27
N PRO A 306 0.31 7.27 -19.87
CA PRO A 306 1.11 7.95 -20.86
C PRO A 306 2.04 6.94 -21.52
N SER A 307 1.87 6.71 -22.81
CA SER A 307 2.91 6.09 -23.60
C SER A 307 4.15 6.98 -23.52
N GLY A 308 5.16 6.54 -22.81
CA GLY A 308 6.53 6.84 -23.14
C GLY A 308 7.25 8.02 -22.52
N ASN A 309 6.79 8.70 -21.47
CA ASN A 309 7.66 9.66 -20.78
C ASN A 309 7.75 9.37 -19.27
N ASN A 310 8.90 8.81 -18.90
CA ASN A 310 9.26 8.52 -17.52
C ASN A 310 9.66 9.81 -16.80
N HIS A 311 8.79 10.35 -15.96
CA HIS A 311 9.24 11.29 -14.93
C HIS A 311 9.67 10.48 -13.71
N GLU A 312 10.97 10.40 -13.47
CA GLU A 312 11.52 9.84 -12.25
C GLU A 312 11.25 10.78 -11.08
N PHE A 313 10.41 10.34 -10.16
CA PHE A 313 10.32 10.96 -8.85
C PHE A 313 11.24 10.17 -7.91
N ALA A 314 12.34 10.76 -7.48
CA ALA A 314 13.16 10.19 -6.44
C ALA A 314 12.42 10.35 -5.11
N THR A 315 11.97 9.27 -4.52
CA THR A 315 11.49 9.28 -3.14
C THR A 315 12.66 9.06 -2.22
N HIS A 316 12.69 9.81 -1.16
CA HIS A 316 13.56 9.52 -0.04
C HIS A 316 13.17 8.18 0.58
N THR A 317 14.18 7.46 0.98
CA THR A 317 14.20 6.22 1.74
C THR A 317 12.94 6.07 2.58
N SER A 318 12.10 5.09 2.24
CA SER A 318 11.19 4.59 3.26
C SER A 318 12.09 4.11 4.40
N ILE A 319 11.96 4.73 5.53
CA ILE A 319 12.44 4.13 6.76
C ILE A 319 11.45 3.01 7.04
N SER A 320 11.59 1.89 6.31
CA SER A 320 11.10 0.60 6.72
C SER A 320 11.98 0.11 7.87
N GLY A 321 12.03 0.91 8.87
CA GLY A 321 12.60 0.61 10.15
C GLY A 321 11.57 1.13 11.13
N ASN A 322 11.08 0.27 11.99
CA ASN A 322 10.27 0.64 13.13
C ASN A 322 10.74 2.01 13.66
N ILE A 323 9.94 3.04 13.47
CA ILE A 323 10.15 4.31 14.15
C ILE A 323 9.92 4.10 15.63
#